data_c33615c009a65e9591cb71c793fb9de3
#
_entry.id   c33615c009a65e9591cb71c793fb9de3
#
_cell.length_a   1.000
_cell.length_b   1.000
_cell.length_c   1.000
_cell.angle_alpha   90.00
_cell.angle_beta   90.00
_cell.angle_gamma   90.00
#
_symmetry.space_group_name_H-M   'P 1'
#
loop_
_entity.id
_entity.type
_entity.pdbx_description
1 polymer ?
#
loop_
_entity_poly.entity_id
_entity_poly.type
_entity_poly.pdbx_seq_one_letter_code
_entity_poly.pdbx_strand_id
1 'polypeptide(L)'
;RAGYEVRDVHPTHYGRICPIETPEGPNAGLISSLAIYSNINEYGFIESPFRKITAGKLADTVDYLDAYEEDEYKVCPADLSYNCSKDSKYKAIKDPVVSAKFKSGEESEYEFSFIPAAEADLMQISALQVVSVATALIPFLENDDANRALMGTNMQRQAVPLLKTEPAFIGTGLEHKVAKDSGVMVVANSDGVVKKVDAGAVWVERSRKTFREGQIGR
;
A
#
# COMPACT_ATOMS: atom_id res chain seq x y z
N ARG A 1 28.00 -17.35 3.40
CA ARG A 1 26.78 -16.78 4.00
C ARG A 1 26.66 -15.35 3.48
N ALA A 2 25.42 -14.89 3.20
CA ALA A 2 25.16 -13.50 2.84
C ALA A 2 25.55 -12.56 3.99
N GLY A 3 26.29 -11.49 3.68
CA GLY A 3 26.71 -10.49 4.64
C GLY A 3 25.55 -9.62 5.15
N TYR A 4 25.86 -8.65 6.01
CA TYR A 4 24.85 -7.70 6.52
C TYR A 4 24.36 -6.75 5.43
N GLU A 5 25.23 -6.34 4.53
CA GLU A 5 24.93 -5.35 3.46
C GLU A 5 23.71 -5.72 2.61
N VAL A 6 23.59 -7.00 2.21
CA VAL A 6 22.44 -7.48 1.42
C VAL A 6 21.17 -7.70 2.25
N ARG A 7 21.24 -7.56 3.57
CA ARG A 7 20.12 -7.73 4.49
C ARG A 7 19.56 -6.41 4.99
N ASP A 8 20.27 -5.32 4.75
CA ASP A 8 19.88 -3.99 5.19
C ASP A 8 18.79 -3.41 4.31
N VAL A 9 18.04 -2.48 4.88
CA VAL A 9 17.01 -1.72 4.15
C VAL A 9 17.72 -0.68 3.28
N HIS A 10 17.53 -0.78 1.97
CA HIS A 10 18.05 0.20 1.02
C HIS A 10 16.99 1.29 0.75
N PRO A 11 17.40 2.56 0.52
CA PRO A 11 16.46 3.64 0.20
C PRO A 11 15.54 3.38 -0.99
N THR A 12 15.95 2.58 -1.97
CA THR A 12 15.12 2.15 -3.12
C THR A 12 13.98 1.22 -2.73
N HIS A 13 14.01 0.65 -1.52
CA HIS A 13 12.89 -0.16 -0.98
C HIS A 13 11.66 0.68 -0.66
N TYR A 14 11.81 1.99 -0.56
CA TYR A 14 10.74 2.91 -0.19
C TYR A 14 9.54 2.80 -1.15
N GLY A 15 8.37 2.45 -0.60
CA GLY A 15 7.15 2.23 -1.38
C GLY A 15 7.14 0.97 -2.26
N ARG A 16 8.18 0.13 -2.22
CA ARG A 16 8.32 -1.09 -3.03
C ARG A 16 8.41 -2.35 -2.19
N ILE A 17 9.28 -2.35 -1.19
CA ILE A 17 9.51 -3.49 -0.30
C ILE A 17 9.28 -3.03 1.14
N CYS A 18 8.50 -3.79 1.90
CA CYS A 18 8.24 -3.49 3.31
C CYS A 18 9.52 -3.60 4.14
N PRO A 19 9.89 -2.57 4.90
CA PRO A 19 11.10 -2.61 5.74
C PRO A 19 10.92 -3.44 7.01
N ILE A 20 9.70 -3.81 7.37
CA ILE A 20 9.36 -4.46 8.65
C ILE A 20 9.11 -5.95 8.46
N GLU A 21 8.39 -6.35 7.39
CA GLU A 21 8.01 -7.75 7.19
C GLU A 21 9.18 -8.58 6.66
N THR A 22 9.88 -9.26 7.56
CA THR A 22 10.95 -10.21 7.27
C THR A 22 10.96 -11.32 8.33
N PRO A 23 11.41 -12.55 8.02
CA PRO A 23 11.57 -13.57 9.03
C PRO A 23 12.60 -13.19 10.10
N GLU A 24 12.46 -13.76 11.27
CA GLU A 24 13.49 -13.75 12.30
C GLU A 24 14.53 -14.86 12.07
N GLY A 25 15.77 -14.63 12.47
CA GLY A 25 16.83 -15.62 12.37
C GLY A 25 17.68 -15.55 11.10
N PRO A 26 18.18 -16.69 10.57
CA PRO A 26 19.18 -16.71 9.48
C PRO A 26 18.73 -16.06 8.18
N ASN A 27 17.43 -16.03 7.92
CA ASN A 27 16.84 -15.45 6.71
C ASN A 27 16.36 -14.02 6.88
N ALA A 28 16.65 -13.38 8.01
CA ALA A 28 16.27 -11.98 8.25
C ALA A 28 16.89 -11.06 7.17
N GLY A 29 16.07 -10.21 6.57
CA GLY A 29 16.46 -9.29 5.49
C GLY A 29 16.64 -9.92 4.11
N LEU A 30 16.66 -11.26 3.99
CA LEU A 30 16.75 -11.96 2.70
C LEU A 30 15.40 -12.31 2.10
N ILE A 31 14.42 -12.57 2.94
CA ILE A 31 13.03 -12.81 2.54
C ILE A 31 12.23 -11.57 2.95
N SER A 32 11.66 -10.90 1.98
CA SER A 32 10.90 -9.66 2.17
C SER A 32 9.57 -9.72 1.43
N SER A 33 8.66 -8.83 1.77
CA SER A 33 7.34 -8.73 1.14
C SER A 33 7.20 -7.40 0.41
N LEU A 34 6.43 -7.41 -0.68
CA LEU A 34 6.10 -6.20 -1.43
C LEU A 34 5.26 -5.23 -0.58
N ALA A 35 5.47 -3.94 -0.80
CA ALA A 35 4.61 -2.91 -0.23
C ALA A 35 3.20 -2.98 -0.85
N ILE A 36 2.20 -2.49 -0.12
CA ILE A 36 0.77 -2.70 -0.42
C ILE A 36 0.31 -2.16 -1.78
N TYR A 37 0.93 -1.11 -2.28
CA TYR A 37 0.58 -0.48 -3.56
C TYR A 37 1.61 -0.71 -4.66
N SER A 38 2.68 -1.45 -4.37
CA SER A 38 3.71 -1.74 -5.37
C SER A 38 3.19 -2.66 -6.47
N ASN A 39 3.72 -2.50 -7.66
CA ASN A 39 3.46 -3.33 -8.82
C ASN A 39 4.77 -3.79 -9.45
N ILE A 40 4.72 -4.79 -10.32
CA ILE A 40 5.87 -5.26 -11.10
C ILE A 40 5.60 -4.93 -12.56
N ASN A 41 6.52 -4.19 -13.20
CA ASN A 41 6.40 -3.83 -14.60
C ASN A 41 6.74 -5.01 -15.54
N GLU A 42 6.59 -4.78 -16.83
CA GLU A 42 6.87 -5.79 -17.89
C GLU A 42 8.32 -6.29 -17.89
N TYR A 43 9.25 -5.48 -17.38
CA TYR A 43 10.68 -5.79 -17.29
C TYR A 43 11.06 -6.49 -15.98
N GLY A 44 10.14 -6.61 -15.04
CA GLY A 44 10.36 -7.23 -13.73
C GLY A 44 10.85 -6.26 -12.64
N PHE A 45 10.86 -4.95 -12.87
CA PHE A 45 11.17 -3.94 -11.86
C PHE A 45 9.94 -3.66 -10.99
N ILE A 46 10.19 -3.36 -9.72
CA ILE A 46 9.14 -2.99 -8.76
C ILE A 46 8.88 -1.49 -8.88
N GLU A 47 7.66 -1.14 -9.19
CA GLU A 47 7.17 0.23 -9.32
C GLU A 47 6.33 0.62 -8.11
N SER A 48 6.33 1.91 -7.80
CA SER A 48 5.51 2.51 -6.76
C SER A 48 4.64 3.64 -7.33
N PRO A 49 3.38 3.80 -6.89
CA PRO A 49 2.49 4.81 -7.44
C PRO A 49 2.67 6.16 -6.76
N PHE A 50 2.69 7.22 -7.56
CA PHE A 50 2.79 8.60 -7.10
C PHE A 50 1.80 9.50 -7.82
N ARG A 51 1.44 10.62 -7.19
CA ARG A 51 0.69 11.70 -7.80
C ARG A 51 1.61 12.85 -8.16
N LYS A 52 1.48 13.38 -9.37
CA LYS A 52 2.26 14.53 -9.82
C LYS A 52 1.82 15.82 -9.14
N ILE A 53 2.79 16.63 -8.75
CA ILE A 53 2.62 18.00 -8.30
C ILE A 53 3.20 18.91 -9.38
N THR A 54 2.43 19.92 -9.78
CA THR A 54 2.88 20.92 -10.74
C THR A 54 2.62 22.30 -10.17
N ALA A 55 3.67 23.06 -9.88
CA ALA A 55 3.58 24.41 -9.29
C ALA A 55 2.68 24.47 -8.05
N GLY A 56 2.87 23.54 -7.12
CA GLY A 56 2.09 23.46 -5.87
C GLY A 56 0.65 22.97 -6.04
N LYS A 57 0.31 22.37 -7.18
CA LYS A 57 -1.02 21.80 -7.46
C LYS A 57 -0.90 20.30 -7.68
N LEU A 58 -1.69 19.54 -6.94
CA LEU A 58 -1.75 18.09 -7.03
C LEU A 58 -2.66 17.66 -8.18
N ALA A 59 -2.15 16.82 -9.08
CA ALA A 59 -2.94 16.17 -10.12
C ALA A 59 -3.71 14.95 -9.57
N ASP A 60 -4.82 14.59 -10.21
CA ASP A 60 -5.58 13.37 -9.85
C ASP A 60 -5.03 12.11 -10.57
N THR A 61 -4.08 12.26 -11.48
CA THR A 61 -3.41 11.14 -12.15
C THR A 61 -2.44 10.47 -11.21
N VAL A 62 -2.37 9.14 -11.32
CA VAL A 62 -1.40 8.32 -10.59
C VAL A 62 -0.47 7.69 -11.62
N ASP A 63 0.81 7.91 -11.46
CA ASP A 63 1.85 7.33 -12.30
C ASP A 63 2.65 6.32 -11.47
N TYR A 64 3.01 5.20 -12.08
CA TYR A 64 3.88 4.19 -11.47
C TYR A 64 5.31 4.43 -11.93
N LEU A 65 6.21 4.57 -10.98
CA LEU A 65 7.62 4.85 -11.23
C LEU A 65 8.49 3.77 -10.59
N ASP A 66 9.53 3.35 -11.28
CA ASP A 66 10.57 2.53 -10.70
C ASP A 66 11.53 3.37 -9.83
N ALA A 67 12.52 2.71 -9.20
CA ALA A 67 13.42 3.40 -8.28
C ALA A 67 14.36 4.36 -9.00
N TYR A 68 14.72 4.07 -10.25
CA TYR A 68 15.62 4.88 -11.04
C TYR A 68 14.93 6.18 -11.52
N GLU A 69 13.68 6.04 -11.99
CA GLU A 69 12.86 7.19 -12.39
C GLU A 69 12.52 8.09 -11.19
N GLU A 70 12.22 7.47 -10.02
CA GLU A 70 11.90 8.23 -8.79
C GLU A 70 13.06 9.11 -8.32
N ASP A 71 14.33 8.68 -8.54
CA ASP A 71 15.53 9.41 -8.11
C ASP A 71 15.65 10.81 -8.73
N GLU A 72 14.99 11.07 -9.85
CA GLU A 72 14.99 12.37 -10.52
C GLU A 72 14.03 13.38 -9.87
N TYR A 73 13.15 12.94 -8.95
CA TYR A 73 12.05 13.73 -8.42
C TYR A 73 12.14 13.96 -6.91
N LYS A 74 11.57 15.07 -6.47
CA LYS A 74 11.36 15.40 -5.07
C LYS A 74 10.02 14.84 -4.60
N VAL A 75 10.06 13.81 -3.76
CA VAL A 75 8.89 13.04 -3.32
C VAL A 75 8.43 13.50 -1.95
N CYS A 76 7.17 13.92 -1.84
CA CYS A 76 6.54 14.32 -0.60
C CYS A 76 5.66 13.20 -0.01
N PRO A 77 5.49 13.15 1.33
CA PRO A 77 4.59 12.21 1.97
C PRO A 77 3.12 12.51 1.67
N ALA A 78 2.26 11.53 1.94
CA ALA A 78 0.82 11.60 1.64
C ALA A 78 0.00 12.50 2.57
N ASP A 79 0.57 13.01 3.65
CA ASP A 79 -0.09 13.79 4.71
C ASP A 79 -0.22 15.29 4.41
N LEU A 80 0.18 15.71 3.21
CA LEU A 80 0.08 17.10 2.81
C LEU A 80 -1.37 17.60 2.81
N SER A 81 -1.57 18.77 3.42
CA SER A 81 -2.86 19.45 3.40
C SER A 81 -3.12 20.07 2.02
N TYR A 82 -4.26 19.77 1.40
CA TYR A 82 -4.66 20.37 0.14
C TYR A 82 -6.14 20.75 0.11
N ASN A 83 -6.48 21.71 -0.75
CA ASN A 83 -7.88 22.16 -0.92
C ASN A 83 -8.64 21.16 -1.80
N CYS A 84 -9.63 20.45 -1.22
CA CYS A 84 -10.59 19.65 -1.96
C CYS A 84 -11.74 20.52 -2.48
N SER A 85 -11.62 21.12 -3.67
CA SER A 85 -12.80 21.65 -4.36
C SER A 85 -13.35 20.59 -5.33
N LYS A 86 -14.67 20.37 -5.31
CA LYS A 86 -15.34 19.34 -6.13
C LYS A 86 -15.22 19.61 -7.64
N ASP A 87 -14.91 20.84 -8.04
CA ASP A 87 -14.95 21.30 -9.43
C ASP A 87 -13.56 21.48 -10.07
N SER A 88 -12.48 21.20 -9.37
CA SER A 88 -11.11 21.38 -9.89
C SER A 88 -10.38 20.07 -10.07
N LYS A 89 -9.82 19.86 -11.26
CA LYS A 89 -8.89 18.76 -11.56
C LYS A 89 -7.60 18.81 -10.74
N TYR A 90 -7.29 19.95 -10.14
CA TYR A 90 -6.06 20.18 -9.39
C TYR A 90 -6.38 20.67 -8.00
N LYS A 91 -5.76 20.07 -7.03
CA LYS A 91 -5.89 20.43 -5.59
C LYS A 91 -4.65 21.21 -5.19
N ALA A 92 -4.82 22.49 -4.83
CA ALA A 92 -3.71 23.32 -4.36
C ALA A 92 -3.26 22.86 -2.98
N ILE A 93 -1.94 22.71 -2.79
CA ILE A 93 -1.33 22.42 -1.50
C ILE A 93 -1.45 23.67 -0.64
N LYS A 94 -1.86 23.50 0.62
CA LYS A 94 -2.04 24.63 1.56
C LYS A 94 -0.76 25.04 2.24
N ASP A 95 0.11 24.07 2.49
CA ASP A 95 1.32 24.29 3.24
C ASP A 95 2.37 24.92 2.32
N PRO A 96 2.96 26.08 2.71
CA PRO A 96 3.94 26.76 1.89
C PRO A 96 5.28 26.00 1.82
N VAL A 97 5.56 25.18 2.84
CA VAL A 97 6.78 24.36 2.96
C VAL A 97 6.38 22.93 3.25
N VAL A 98 6.97 21.99 2.55
CA VAL A 98 6.67 20.56 2.64
C VAL A 98 7.95 19.75 2.86
N SER A 99 7.84 18.63 3.58
CA SER A 99 8.94 17.67 3.67
C SER A 99 9.07 16.92 2.36
N ALA A 100 10.29 16.73 1.88
CA ALA A 100 10.53 15.93 0.69
C ALA A 100 11.77 15.05 0.82
N LYS A 101 11.69 13.86 0.21
CA LYS A 101 12.80 12.97 -0.06
C LYS A 101 13.35 13.30 -1.45
N PHE A 102 14.62 13.50 -1.58
CA PHE A 102 15.31 13.66 -2.87
C PHE A 102 16.75 13.19 -2.77
N LYS A 103 17.36 12.95 -3.91
CA LYS A 103 18.76 12.55 -4.00
C LYS A 103 19.62 13.80 -4.10
N SER A 104 20.61 13.94 -3.21
CA SER A 104 21.51 15.08 -3.15
C SER A 104 22.88 14.71 -3.65
N GLY A 105 23.41 15.51 -4.58
CA GLY A 105 24.81 15.51 -5.02
C GLY A 105 25.27 14.24 -5.76
N GLU A 106 26.61 14.17 -5.95
CA GLU A 106 27.28 13.09 -6.68
C GLU A 106 27.39 11.77 -5.88
N GLU A 107 27.25 11.82 -4.55
CA GLU A 107 27.44 10.66 -3.65
C GLU A 107 26.22 9.77 -3.50
N SER A 108 25.18 10.00 -4.25
CA SER A 108 23.95 9.16 -4.24
C SER A 108 23.25 9.04 -2.87
N GLU A 109 23.46 9.98 -1.98
CA GLU A 109 22.78 10.00 -0.69
C GLU A 109 21.40 10.62 -0.80
N TYR A 110 20.44 10.01 -0.08
CA TYR A 110 19.07 10.51 0.02
C TYR A 110 18.95 11.43 1.21
N GLU A 111 18.46 12.63 0.94
CA GLU A 111 18.18 13.63 1.97
C GLU A 111 16.68 13.80 2.19
N PHE A 112 16.32 14.11 3.43
CA PHE A 112 14.98 14.53 3.81
C PHE A 112 15.08 15.97 4.31
N SER A 113 14.52 16.90 3.56
CA SER A 113 14.57 18.32 3.89
C SER A 113 13.23 18.99 3.62
N PHE A 114 13.07 20.18 4.20
CA PHE A 114 11.90 21.01 3.96
C PHE A 114 12.15 21.88 2.73
N ILE A 115 11.28 21.76 1.75
CA ILE A 115 11.32 22.52 0.50
C ILE A 115 10.05 23.34 0.30
N PRO A 116 10.08 24.42 -0.52
CA PRO A 116 8.85 25.09 -0.93
C PRO A 116 7.92 24.15 -1.70
N ALA A 117 6.61 24.21 -1.43
CA ALA A 117 5.63 23.35 -2.08
C ALA A 117 5.61 23.47 -3.62
N ALA A 118 6.07 24.58 -4.16
CA ALA A 118 6.19 24.81 -5.59
C ALA A 118 7.31 23.99 -6.27
N GLU A 119 8.28 23.54 -5.47
CA GLU A 119 9.44 22.73 -5.94
C GLU A 119 9.23 21.22 -5.77
N ALA A 120 8.11 20.82 -5.14
CA ALA A 120 7.76 19.42 -5.00
C ALA A 120 7.24 18.86 -6.33
N ASP A 121 7.68 17.68 -6.72
CA ASP A 121 7.35 17.05 -7.99
C ASP A 121 6.30 15.94 -7.84
N LEU A 122 6.43 15.14 -6.78
CA LEU A 122 5.59 13.97 -6.53
C LEU A 122 5.07 13.94 -5.10
N MET A 123 3.90 13.32 -4.92
CA MET A 123 3.32 13.01 -3.63
C MET A 123 2.94 11.53 -3.57
N GLN A 124 3.19 10.90 -2.44
CA GLN A 124 2.69 9.57 -2.16
C GLN A 124 1.16 9.53 -2.16
N ILE A 125 0.59 8.39 -2.54
CA ILE A 125 -0.87 8.22 -2.56
C ILE A 125 -1.46 7.94 -1.17
N SER A 126 -0.68 7.32 -0.29
CA SER A 126 -1.10 6.96 1.07
C SER A 126 0.12 6.79 1.98
N ALA A 127 -0.05 7.06 3.27
CA ALA A 127 0.96 6.75 4.30
C ALA A 127 1.23 5.23 4.40
N LEU A 128 0.27 4.38 4.03
CA LEU A 128 0.41 2.91 4.02
C LEU A 128 1.27 2.41 2.85
N GLN A 129 1.69 3.27 1.94
CA GLN A 129 2.45 2.90 0.75
C GLN A 129 3.78 2.21 1.05
N VAL A 130 4.38 2.49 2.22
CA VAL A 130 5.71 2.00 2.59
C VAL A 130 5.71 0.60 3.23
N VAL A 131 4.57 0.09 3.64
CA VAL A 131 4.45 -1.19 4.37
C VAL A 131 3.71 -2.25 3.57
N SER A 132 3.90 -3.52 3.94
CA SER A 132 3.18 -4.64 3.37
C SER A 132 1.74 -4.73 3.90
N VAL A 133 0.92 -5.58 3.28
CA VAL A 133 -0.47 -5.82 3.70
C VAL A 133 -0.53 -6.30 5.14
N ALA A 134 0.31 -7.25 5.54
CA ALA A 134 0.31 -7.78 6.90
C ALA A 134 0.68 -6.71 7.93
N THR A 135 1.70 -5.91 7.64
CA THR A 135 2.12 -4.80 8.50
C THR A 135 1.06 -3.70 8.58
N ALA A 136 0.36 -3.41 7.49
CA ALA A 136 -0.71 -2.42 7.44
C ALA A 136 -1.97 -2.82 8.24
N LEU A 137 -2.08 -4.08 8.66
CA LEU A 137 -3.16 -4.56 9.54
C LEU A 137 -2.86 -4.38 11.03
N ILE A 138 -1.68 -3.88 11.40
CA ILE A 138 -1.33 -3.59 12.79
C ILE A 138 -1.90 -2.21 13.15
N PRO A 139 -2.86 -2.14 14.09
CA PRO A 139 -3.40 -0.85 14.52
C PRO A 139 -2.35 -0.08 15.34
N PHE A 140 -2.31 1.24 15.16
CA PHE A 140 -1.35 2.15 15.83
C PHE A 140 0.13 1.82 15.55
N LEU A 141 0.42 1.31 14.36
CA LEU A 141 1.76 0.91 13.93
C LEU A 141 2.80 2.03 14.13
N GLU A 142 2.39 3.28 13.90
CA GLU A 142 3.25 4.46 14.04
C GLU A 142 3.79 4.69 15.47
N ASN A 143 3.18 4.06 16.46
CA ASN A 143 3.59 4.13 17.87
C ASN A 143 4.43 2.92 18.32
N ASP A 144 4.61 1.92 17.45
CA ASP A 144 5.33 0.71 17.76
C ASP A 144 6.79 0.78 17.31
N ASP A 145 7.67 0.16 18.10
CA ASP A 145 9.04 -0.08 17.66
C ASP A 145 9.08 -1.09 16.50
N ALA A 146 9.98 -0.87 15.54
CA ALA A 146 10.09 -1.70 14.34
C ALA A 146 10.31 -3.20 14.66
N ASN A 147 11.10 -3.51 15.70
CA ASN A 147 11.34 -4.90 16.11
C ASN A 147 10.06 -5.58 16.62
N ARG A 148 9.23 -4.86 17.38
CA ARG A 148 7.94 -5.40 17.87
C ARG A 148 6.92 -5.53 16.76
N ALA A 149 6.89 -4.59 15.82
CA ALA A 149 6.05 -4.66 14.62
C ALA A 149 6.43 -5.86 13.73
N LEU A 150 7.72 -6.15 13.57
CA LEU A 150 8.22 -7.34 12.86
C LEU A 150 7.72 -8.63 13.53
N MET A 151 7.85 -8.75 14.84
CA MET A 151 7.34 -9.90 15.58
C MET A 151 5.83 -10.04 15.42
N GLY A 152 5.08 -8.95 15.57
CA GLY A 152 3.63 -8.92 15.38
C GLY A 152 3.20 -9.36 14.00
N THR A 153 3.85 -8.86 12.96
CA THR A 153 3.61 -9.24 11.56
C THR A 153 3.85 -10.74 11.33
N ASN A 154 4.92 -11.29 11.90
CA ASN A 154 5.21 -12.72 11.83
C ASN A 154 4.15 -13.56 12.58
N MET A 155 3.69 -13.09 13.75
CA MET A 155 2.67 -13.78 14.55
C MET A 155 1.29 -13.77 13.90
N GLN A 156 0.92 -12.76 13.11
CA GLN A 156 -0.35 -12.76 12.35
C GLN A 156 -0.47 -13.99 11.44
N ARG A 157 0.63 -14.44 10.85
CA ARG A 157 0.65 -15.64 9.98
C ARG A 157 0.48 -16.96 10.74
N GLN A 158 0.61 -16.94 12.06
CA GLN A 158 0.46 -18.09 12.95
C GLN A 158 -0.89 -18.10 13.67
N ALA A 159 -1.81 -17.19 13.29
CA ALA A 159 -3.12 -17.10 13.92
C ALA A 159 -3.97 -18.34 13.66
N VAL A 160 -4.59 -18.86 14.72
CA VAL A 160 -5.49 -20.01 14.63
C VAL A 160 -6.93 -19.51 14.36
N PRO A 161 -7.61 -20.05 13.34
CA PRO A 161 -9.03 -19.74 13.09
C PRO A 161 -9.90 -20.10 14.28
N LEU A 162 -10.75 -19.18 14.71
CA LEU A 162 -11.67 -19.41 15.83
C LEU A 162 -12.94 -20.12 15.37
N LEU A 163 -13.53 -20.97 16.24
CA LEU A 163 -14.82 -21.62 15.99
C LEU A 163 -15.95 -20.61 15.76
N LYS A 164 -15.96 -19.53 16.54
CA LYS A 164 -16.82 -18.38 16.34
C LYS A 164 -15.96 -17.18 16.06
N THR A 165 -16.00 -16.68 14.83
CA THR A 165 -15.25 -15.51 14.42
C THR A 165 -16.02 -14.24 14.79
N GLU A 166 -15.31 -13.24 15.30
CA GLU A 166 -15.83 -11.92 15.63
C GLU A 166 -14.95 -10.85 14.98
N PRO A 167 -15.53 -9.69 14.57
CA PRO A 167 -14.73 -8.60 14.06
C PRO A 167 -13.83 -8.02 15.16
N ALA A 168 -12.65 -7.55 14.80
CA ALA A 168 -11.76 -6.88 15.72
C ALA A 168 -12.41 -5.61 16.28
N PHE A 169 -12.24 -5.38 17.58
CA PHE A 169 -12.77 -4.17 18.25
C PHE A 169 -12.05 -2.91 17.77
N ILE A 170 -10.75 -3.02 17.52
CA ILE A 170 -9.91 -1.97 16.96
C ILE A 170 -9.24 -2.56 15.72
N GLY A 171 -9.35 -1.86 14.60
CA GLY A 171 -8.79 -2.28 13.33
C GLY A 171 -8.27 -1.09 12.53
N THR A 172 -7.64 -1.38 11.40
CA THR A 172 -7.07 -0.37 10.49
C THR A 172 -8.03 0.04 9.37
N GLY A 173 -9.17 -0.64 9.23
CA GLY A 173 -10.12 -0.44 8.15
C GLY A 173 -9.80 -1.19 6.86
N LEU A 174 -8.65 -1.86 6.78
CA LEU A 174 -8.24 -2.67 5.62
C LEU A 174 -8.75 -4.11 5.69
N GLU A 175 -9.20 -4.58 6.84
CA GLU A 175 -9.53 -5.98 7.10
C GLU A 175 -10.56 -6.52 6.10
N HIS A 176 -11.62 -5.77 5.86
CA HIS A 176 -12.67 -6.17 4.92
C HIS A 176 -12.14 -6.28 3.48
N LYS A 177 -11.34 -5.30 3.05
CA LYS A 177 -10.76 -5.30 1.72
C LYS A 177 -9.78 -6.46 1.54
N VAL A 178 -8.89 -6.66 2.49
CA VAL A 178 -7.90 -7.76 2.48
C VAL A 178 -8.60 -9.12 2.45
N ALA A 179 -9.62 -9.33 3.28
CA ALA A 179 -10.39 -10.57 3.29
C ALA A 179 -11.08 -10.83 1.95
N LYS A 180 -11.66 -9.81 1.33
CA LYS A 180 -12.32 -9.92 0.02
C LYS A 180 -11.32 -10.19 -1.11
N ASP A 181 -10.20 -9.47 -1.14
CA ASP A 181 -9.20 -9.54 -2.21
C ASP A 181 -8.33 -10.81 -2.11
N SER A 182 -8.25 -11.44 -0.93
CA SER A 182 -7.51 -12.69 -0.72
C SER A 182 -8.07 -13.87 -1.54
N GLY A 183 -9.32 -13.79 -2.00
CA GLY A 183 -9.97 -14.84 -2.78
C GLY A 183 -10.31 -16.13 -1.98
N VAL A 184 -10.05 -16.14 -0.67
CA VAL A 184 -10.35 -17.29 0.20
C VAL A 184 -11.86 -17.43 0.44
N MET A 185 -12.58 -16.31 0.42
CA MET A 185 -14.03 -16.28 0.63
C MET A 185 -14.77 -16.31 -0.70
N VAL A 186 -15.85 -17.12 -0.73
CA VAL A 186 -16.79 -17.12 -1.86
C VAL A 186 -17.72 -15.92 -1.71
N VAL A 187 -17.59 -14.96 -2.60
CA VAL A 187 -18.38 -13.72 -2.61
C VAL A 187 -19.42 -13.77 -3.74
N ALA A 188 -20.64 -13.32 -3.47
CA ALA A 188 -21.66 -13.22 -4.50
C ALA A 188 -21.25 -12.20 -5.59
N ASN A 189 -21.34 -12.62 -6.85
CA ASN A 189 -20.95 -11.78 -8.00
C ASN A 189 -21.98 -10.69 -8.36
N SER A 190 -23.19 -10.78 -7.84
CA SER A 190 -24.27 -9.82 -8.08
C SER A 190 -25.31 -9.90 -6.97
N ASP A 191 -26.14 -8.86 -6.89
CA ASP A 191 -27.30 -8.85 -6.01
C ASP A 191 -28.30 -9.95 -6.41
N GLY A 192 -28.95 -10.55 -5.41
CA GLY A 192 -29.92 -11.61 -5.64
C GLY A 192 -30.58 -12.08 -4.36
N VAL A 193 -31.54 -13.02 -4.49
CA VAL A 193 -32.26 -13.63 -3.39
C VAL A 193 -31.83 -15.10 -3.26
N VAL A 194 -31.43 -15.49 -2.06
CA VAL A 194 -31.08 -16.87 -1.77
C VAL A 194 -32.33 -17.74 -1.83
N LYS A 195 -32.37 -18.73 -2.72
CA LYS A 195 -33.51 -19.66 -2.91
C LYS A 195 -33.30 -20.95 -2.15
N LYS A 196 -32.10 -21.47 -2.13
CA LYS A 196 -31.78 -22.74 -1.50
C LYS A 196 -30.37 -22.74 -0.94
N VAL A 197 -30.18 -23.38 0.21
CA VAL A 197 -28.85 -23.57 0.84
C VAL A 197 -28.70 -25.02 1.21
N ASP A 198 -27.62 -25.64 0.77
CA ASP A 198 -27.16 -26.98 1.16
C ASP A 198 -25.73 -26.88 1.71
N ALA A 199 -25.22 -27.97 2.29
CA ALA A 199 -23.86 -28.02 2.82
C ALA A 199 -22.75 -27.71 1.79
N GLY A 200 -23.01 -27.96 0.51
CA GLY A 200 -22.03 -27.77 -0.57
C GLY A 200 -22.34 -26.62 -1.52
N ALA A 201 -23.54 -26.02 -1.45
CA ALA A 201 -23.94 -24.99 -2.41
C ALA A 201 -24.99 -24.00 -1.88
N VAL A 202 -24.91 -22.78 -2.39
CA VAL A 202 -25.93 -21.73 -2.17
C VAL A 202 -26.47 -21.31 -3.53
N TRP A 203 -27.77 -21.45 -3.75
CA TRP A 203 -28.43 -21.04 -4.98
C TRP A 203 -29.02 -19.64 -4.82
N VAL A 204 -28.57 -18.72 -5.68
CA VAL A 204 -28.98 -17.33 -5.67
C VAL A 204 -29.71 -17.00 -6.97
N GLU A 205 -30.97 -16.58 -6.88
CA GLU A 205 -31.74 -16.04 -7.99
C GLU A 205 -31.34 -14.59 -8.21
N ARG A 206 -30.79 -14.29 -9.41
CA ARG A 206 -30.33 -12.94 -9.78
C ARG A 206 -31.45 -12.13 -10.41
N SER A 207 -31.51 -10.83 -10.10
CA SER A 207 -32.34 -9.89 -10.84
C SER A 207 -31.76 -9.64 -12.23
N ARG A 208 -32.55 -9.74 -13.28
CA ARG A 208 -32.12 -9.58 -14.70
C ARG A 208 -31.50 -8.22 -15.05
N LYS A 209 -31.55 -7.24 -14.15
CA LYS A 209 -31.11 -5.86 -14.42
C LYS A 209 -29.61 -5.59 -14.19
N THR A 210 -28.82 -6.54 -13.72
CA THR A 210 -27.42 -6.33 -13.31
C THR A 210 -26.40 -7.18 -14.07
N PHE A 211 -26.64 -7.47 -15.34
CA PHE A 211 -25.58 -8.04 -16.17
C PHE A 211 -24.63 -6.91 -16.63
N ARG A 212 -23.45 -6.78 -16.01
CA ARG A 212 -22.33 -6.09 -16.64
C ARG A 212 -21.66 -7.08 -17.58
N GLU A 213 -21.67 -6.78 -18.89
CA GLU A 213 -20.92 -7.52 -19.90
C GLU A 213 -19.45 -7.61 -19.47
N GLY A 214 -18.91 -8.82 -19.39
CA GLY A 214 -17.49 -9.07 -19.16
C GLY A 214 -17.11 -10.02 -18.05
N GLN A 215 -18.03 -10.51 -17.22
CA GLN A 215 -17.73 -11.55 -16.21
C GLN A 215 -18.29 -12.91 -16.62
N ILE A 216 -17.45 -13.70 -17.30
CA ILE A 216 -17.70 -15.15 -17.48
C ILE A 216 -17.44 -15.80 -16.12
N GLY A 217 -18.51 -16.09 -15.38
CA GLY A 217 -18.42 -16.91 -14.19
C GLY A 217 -18.15 -18.38 -14.57
N ARG A 218 -17.09 -18.94 -14.00
CA ARG A 218 -16.92 -20.38 -13.88
C ARG A 218 -17.73 -20.91 -12.72
#